data_5696486dd255f3e31e2804f482d7d77d
#
_entry.id   5696486dd255f3e31e2804f482d7d77d
#
_cell.length_a   1.000
_cell.length_b   1.000
_cell.length_c   1.000
_cell.angle_alpha   90.00
_cell.angle_beta   90.00
_cell.angle_gamma   90.00
#
_symmetry.space_group_name_H-M   'P 1'
#
loop_
_entity.id
_entity.type
_entity.pdbx_description
1 polymer ?
#
loop_
_entity_poly.entity_id
_entity_poly.type
_entity_poly.pdbx_seq_one_letter_code
_entity_poly.pdbx_strand_id
1 'polypeptide(L)'
;TLLPEIHASYGEKNYEQIAEKGYMTYDFFLPGLIIDALESGDGKHLADWAEELVEKKIHTVNMLGCHDGIPLLDLKGLLSEERIQNLIDTVVGRGGYVKDLHGQKNMYYQVNATYYSALGEDDAKMLLARALQLFMPGKPQIWYLDLFAGKNDHEAVKRAGAGGHKEINRTNLTTEQMEEALKKPVVARQLELLRFRSTCPAFEKESRIMINSDGNKMEFTWENDGYQAKLKADLKTFEFVITETAPDGQTRTL
;
A
#
# COMPACT_ATOMS: atom_id res chain seq x y z
N THR A 1 -5.07 -10.97 -21.18
CA THR A 1 -3.92 -10.35 -20.50
C THR A 1 -3.51 -11.23 -19.33
N LEU A 2 -2.21 -11.50 -19.21
CA LEU A 2 -1.65 -12.22 -18.06
C LEU A 2 -1.18 -11.20 -17.01
N LEU A 3 -1.38 -11.52 -15.74
CA LEU A 3 -0.85 -10.78 -14.59
C LEU A 3 -0.08 -11.79 -13.73
N PRO A 4 1.25 -11.91 -13.89
CA PRO A 4 2.05 -12.85 -13.14
C PRO A 4 2.06 -12.50 -11.63
N GLU A 5 1.91 -13.52 -10.79
CA GLU A 5 2.08 -13.41 -9.34
C GLU A 5 3.40 -14.10 -8.98
N ILE A 6 4.44 -13.30 -8.76
CA ILE A 6 5.79 -13.79 -8.49
C ILE A 6 6.35 -13.02 -7.30
N HIS A 7 6.65 -13.75 -6.23
CA HIS A 7 7.38 -13.24 -5.07
C HIS A 7 8.88 -13.52 -5.24
N ALA A 8 9.65 -12.47 -5.25
CA ALA A 8 11.10 -12.53 -5.34
C ALA A 8 11.72 -11.29 -4.67
N SER A 9 12.95 -11.40 -4.19
CA SER A 9 13.64 -10.24 -3.64
C SER A 9 13.84 -9.15 -4.69
N TYR A 10 13.86 -7.91 -4.26
CA TYR A 10 14.13 -6.77 -5.14
C TYR A 10 15.44 -6.96 -5.93
N GLY A 11 16.47 -7.53 -5.29
CA GLY A 11 17.77 -7.79 -5.92
C GLY A 11 17.73 -8.77 -7.09
N GLU A 12 16.72 -9.65 -7.18
CA GLU A 12 16.57 -10.60 -8.29
C GLU A 12 15.99 -9.96 -9.55
N LYS A 13 15.42 -8.75 -9.46
CA LYS A 13 14.89 -7.97 -10.60
C LYS A 13 13.85 -8.68 -11.46
N ASN A 14 13.09 -9.63 -10.90
CA ASN A 14 12.08 -10.37 -11.64
C ASN A 14 10.95 -9.46 -12.16
N TYR A 15 10.60 -8.42 -11.42
CA TYR A 15 9.61 -7.42 -11.83
C TYR A 15 10.03 -6.66 -13.10
N GLU A 16 11.34 -6.38 -13.29
CA GLU A 16 11.86 -5.76 -14.52
C GLU A 16 11.74 -6.72 -15.70
N GLN A 17 12.14 -7.98 -15.53
CA GLN A 17 12.05 -9.00 -16.57
C GLN A 17 10.60 -9.25 -17.04
N ILE A 18 9.63 -9.14 -16.12
CA ILE A 18 8.20 -9.23 -16.45
C ILE A 18 7.77 -8.01 -17.26
N ALA A 19 8.16 -6.80 -16.81
CA ALA A 19 7.83 -5.55 -17.47
C ALA A 19 8.44 -5.45 -18.89
N GLU A 20 9.68 -5.90 -19.09
CA GLU A 20 10.35 -5.96 -20.40
C GLU A 20 9.58 -6.80 -21.43
N LYS A 21 8.83 -7.81 -20.96
CA LYS A 21 7.94 -8.63 -21.80
C LYS A 21 6.58 -7.99 -22.05
N GLY A 22 6.36 -6.76 -21.58
CA GLY A 22 5.12 -6.01 -21.75
C GLY A 22 3.98 -6.42 -20.82
N TYR A 23 4.25 -7.17 -19.76
CA TYR A 23 3.26 -7.52 -18.75
C TYR A 23 3.23 -6.52 -17.62
N MET A 24 2.04 -6.35 -17.02
CA MET A 24 1.92 -5.74 -15.68
C MET A 24 2.42 -6.72 -14.64
N THR A 25 2.93 -6.20 -13.52
CA THR A 25 3.33 -7.01 -12.36
C THR A 25 2.61 -6.54 -11.11
N TYR A 26 2.46 -7.44 -10.12
CA TYR A 26 2.05 -7.01 -8.79
C TYR A 26 3.17 -6.22 -8.10
N ASP A 27 2.79 -5.14 -7.41
CA ASP A 27 3.69 -4.39 -6.56
C ASP A 27 3.68 -4.96 -5.13
N PHE A 28 4.47 -5.99 -4.91
CA PHE A 28 4.63 -6.61 -3.59
C PHE A 28 5.59 -5.85 -2.67
N PHE A 29 6.24 -4.80 -3.18
CA PHE A 29 7.11 -3.94 -2.38
C PHE A 29 6.33 -2.87 -1.62
N LEU A 30 5.29 -2.32 -2.24
CA LEU A 30 4.53 -1.18 -1.74
C LEU A 30 3.96 -1.37 -0.32
N PRO A 31 3.33 -2.52 0.03
CA PRO A 31 2.77 -2.68 1.37
C PRO A 31 3.78 -2.44 2.50
N GLY A 32 4.96 -3.03 2.37
CA GLY A 32 6.04 -2.88 3.34
C GLY A 32 6.69 -1.50 3.30
N LEU A 33 6.89 -0.92 2.12
CA LEU A 33 7.47 0.42 1.97
C LEU A 33 6.61 1.51 2.62
N ILE A 34 5.28 1.41 2.52
CA ILE A 34 4.38 2.38 3.17
C ILE A 34 4.46 2.24 4.70
N ILE A 35 4.44 1.01 5.23
CA ILE A 35 4.58 0.81 6.69
C ILE A 35 5.92 1.37 7.15
N ASP A 36 7.01 1.05 6.47
CA ASP A 36 8.33 1.54 6.77
C ASP A 36 8.40 3.08 6.77
N ALA A 37 7.83 3.73 5.75
CA ALA A 37 7.79 5.18 5.65
C ALA A 37 6.98 5.83 6.78
N LEU A 38 5.81 5.27 7.14
CA LEU A 38 4.96 5.79 8.20
C LEU A 38 5.55 5.58 9.60
N GLU A 39 6.26 4.47 9.83
CA GLU A 39 6.85 4.17 11.15
C GLU A 39 8.20 4.87 11.35
N SER A 40 8.98 5.05 10.30
CA SER A 40 10.27 5.77 10.37
C SER A 40 10.12 7.29 10.24
N GLY A 41 9.04 7.77 9.63
CA GLY A 41 8.87 9.17 9.23
C GLY A 41 9.84 9.59 8.13
N ASP A 42 10.27 8.65 7.27
CA ASP A 42 11.21 8.87 6.16
C ASP A 42 10.64 8.30 4.86
N GLY A 43 10.39 9.17 3.90
CA GLY A 43 9.78 8.83 2.61
C GLY A 43 10.75 8.36 1.54
N LYS A 44 12.06 8.36 1.82
CA LYS A 44 13.07 8.16 0.78
C LYS A 44 12.89 6.86 -0.01
N HIS A 45 12.79 5.71 0.65
CA HIS A 45 12.67 4.43 -0.05
C HIS A 45 11.38 4.29 -0.85
N LEU A 46 10.29 4.86 -0.35
CA LEU A 46 9.01 4.89 -1.07
C LEU A 46 9.09 5.78 -2.31
N ALA A 47 9.76 6.94 -2.21
CA ALA A 47 9.99 7.84 -3.32
C ALA A 47 10.91 7.21 -4.37
N ASP A 48 12.05 6.65 -3.95
CA ASP A 48 13.00 5.97 -4.84
C ASP A 48 12.30 4.86 -5.65
N TRP A 49 11.42 4.08 -5.01
CA TRP A 49 10.63 3.05 -5.70
C TRP A 49 9.64 3.64 -6.69
N ALA A 50 8.91 4.70 -6.31
CA ALA A 50 7.98 5.37 -7.21
C ALA A 50 8.69 5.95 -8.44
N GLU A 51 9.86 6.58 -8.26
CA GLU A 51 10.69 7.11 -9.34
C GLU A 51 11.17 5.98 -10.27
N GLU A 52 11.63 4.85 -9.72
CA GLU A 52 12.06 3.70 -10.52
C GLU A 52 10.93 3.16 -11.40
N LEU A 53 9.70 3.07 -10.87
CA LEU A 53 8.53 2.65 -11.65
C LEU A 53 8.27 3.59 -12.83
N VAL A 54 8.39 4.91 -12.62
CA VAL A 54 8.20 5.92 -13.66
C VAL A 54 9.32 5.87 -14.70
N GLU A 55 10.58 5.90 -14.27
CA GLU A 55 11.75 5.91 -15.14
C GLU A 55 11.83 4.67 -16.05
N LYS A 56 11.59 3.50 -15.47
CA LYS A 56 11.63 2.22 -16.18
C LYS A 56 10.31 1.87 -16.88
N LYS A 57 9.27 2.72 -16.76
CA LYS A 57 7.93 2.50 -17.32
C LYS A 57 7.33 1.16 -16.91
N ILE A 58 7.51 0.78 -15.65
CA ILE A 58 6.97 -0.45 -15.10
C ILE A 58 5.52 -0.24 -14.70
N HIS A 59 4.62 -0.99 -15.31
CA HIS A 59 3.20 -0.96 -14.99
C HIS A 59 2.87 -1.97 -13.90
N THR A 60 2.31 -1.50 -12.80
CA THR A 60 1.98 -2.34 -11.64
C THR A 60 0.49 -2.38 -11.34
N VAL A 61 0.09 -3.46 -10.66
CA VAL A 61 -1.10 -3.50 -9.82
C VAL A 61 -0.60 -3.39 -8.39
N ASN A 62 -0.88 -2.27 -7.73
CA ASN A 62 -0.43 -2.01 -6.37
C ASN A 62 -1.54 -2.26 -5.33
N MET A 63 -1.15 -2.60 -4.11
CA MET A 63 -2.08 -2.90 -3.03
C MET A 63 -1.50 -2.48 -1.68
N LEU A 64 -2.35 -2.36 -0.66
CA LEU A 64 -1.93 -2.28 0.74
C LEU A 64 -1.94 -3.69 1.35
N GLY A 65 -3.11 -4.28 1.51
CA GLY A 65 -3.28 -5.66 1.91
C GLY A 65 -3.92 -6.51 0.82
N CYS A 66 -3.92 -7.82 1.05
CA CYS A 66 -4.60 -8.80 0.22
C CYS A 66 -5.01 -10.00 1.08
N HIS A 67 -5.46 -11.09 0.46
CA HIS A 67 -5.79 -12.34 1.15
C HIS A 67 -4.58 -13.08 1.74
N ASP A 68 -3.37 -12.70 1.35
CA ASP A 68 -2.11 -13.16 1.92
C ASP A 68 -1.57 -12.18 2.95
N GLY A 69 -0.39 -12.44 3.49
CA GLY A 69 0.28 -11.52 4.39
C GLY A 69 1.00 -10.38 3.65
N ILE A 70 1.54 -9.47 4.44
CA ILE A 70 2.39 -8.38 3.95
C ILE A 70 3.74 -8.99 3.55
N PRO A 71 4.16 -8.84 2.28
CA PRO A 71 5.40 -9.42 1.78
C PRO A 71 6.63 -8.86 2.50
N LEU A 72 7.58 -9.73 2.83
CA LEU A 72 8.85 -9.36 3.47
C LEU A 72 10.05 -9.76 2.60
N LEU A 73 9.96 -10.93 1.96
CA LEU A 73 11.01 -11.43 1.07
C LEU A 73 11.31 -10.43 -0.05
N ASP A 74 10.27 -9.85 -0.61
CA ASP A 74 10.33 -8.91 -1.72
C ASP A 74 11.14 -7.65 -1.35
N LEU A 75 11.12 -7.23 -0.09
CA LEU A 75 11.81 -6.03 0.39
C LEU A 75 13.34 -6.17 0.47
N LYS A 76 13.88 -7.39 0.36
CA LYS A 76 15.34 -7.60 0.41
C LYS A 76 16.05 -6.93 -0.76
N GLY A 77 17.03 -6.10 -0.42
CA GLY A 77 17.77 -5.28 -1.39
C GLY A 77 17.14 -3.91 -1.65
N LEU A 78 15.90 -3.69 -1.23
CA LEU A 78 15.23 -2.38 -1.26
C LEU A 78 15.30 -1.69 0.11
N LEU A 79 15.05 -2.44 1.18
CA LEU A 79 15.25 -2.01 2.56
C LEU A 79 16.42 -2.77 3.19
N SER A 80 17.08 -2.13 4.16
CA SER A 80 18.09 -2.82 5.00
C SER A 80 17.43 -3.91 5.86
N GLU A 81 18.22 -4.91 6.25
CA GLU A 81 17.73 -5.97 7.15
C GLU A 81 17.20 -5.41 8.47
N GLU A 82 17.82 -4.35 8.99
CA GLU A 82 17.33 -3.66 10.21
C GLU A 82 15.94 -3.07 10.01
N ARG A 83 15.69 -2.38 8.88
CA ARG A 83 14.36 -1.80 8.58
C ARG A 83 13.31 -2.88 8.37
N ILE A 84 13.64 -3.98 7.72
CA ILE A 84 12.75 -5.14 7.57
C ILE A 84 12.43 -5.74 8.93
N GLN A 85 13.42 -5.91 9.81
CA GLN A 85 13.20 -6.42 11.16
C GLN A 85 12.32 -5.48 12.00
N ASN A 86 12.54 -4.17 11.93
CA ASN A 86 11.71 -3.18 12.61
C ASN A 86 10.24 -3.23 12.13
N LEU A 87 10.03 -3.46 10.83
CA LEU A 87 8.70 -3.65 10.27
C LEU A 87 8.05 -4.92 10.86
N ILE A 88 8.77 -6.03 10.89
CA ILE A 88 8.30 -7.30 11.48
C ILE A 88 7.91 -7.09 12.95
N ASP A 89 8.82 -6.52 13.75
CA ASP A 89 8.62 -6.30 15.19
C ASP A 89 7.41 -5.39 15.44
N THR A 90 7.23 -4.37 14.62
CA THR A 90 6.09 -3.46 14.69
C THR A 90 4.77 -4.20 14.43
N VAL A 91 4.67 -4.96 13.36
CA VAL A 91 3.42 -5.64 12.98
C VAL A 91 3.12 -6.80 13.94
N VAL A 92 4.14 -7.56 14.36
CA VAL A 92 4.00 -8.63 15.36
C VAL A 92 3.59 -8.04 16.72
N GLY A 93 4.20 -6.94 17.15
CA GLY A 93 3.82 -6.22 18.36
C GLY A 93 2.36 -5.74 18.36
N ARG A 94 1.77 -5.55 17.18
CA ARG A 94 0.35 -5.21 16.96
C ARG A 94 -0.54 -6.43 16.70
N GLY A 95 -0.04 -7.63 16.99
CA GLY A 95 -0.80 -8.89 16.94
C GLY A 95 -0.74 -9.64 15.61
N GLY A 96 0.17 -9.27 14.71
CA GLY A 96 0.42 -10.03 13.49
C GLY A 96 1.22 -11.33 13.74
N TYR A 97 1.22 -12.22 12.75
CA TYR A 97 1.98 -13.47 12.78
C TYR A 97 2.98 -13.53 11.63
N VAL A 98 4.22 -13.87 11.94
CA VAL A 98 5.24 -14.12 10.91
C VAL A 98 5.12 -15.55 10.38
N LYS A 99 5.45 -15.71 9.10
CA LYS A 99 5.57 -16.98 8.43
C LYS A 99 6.97 -17.15 7.88
N ASP A 100 7.64 -18.21 8.33
CA ASP A 100 8.97 -18.59 7.82
C ASP A 100 8.89 -19.09 6.37
N LEU A 101 9.93 -18.83 5.60
CA LEU A 101 10.09 -19.35 4.26
C LEU A 101 10.43 -20.85 4.33
N HIS A 102 9.46 -21.72 4.04
CA HIS A 102 9.66 -23.17 3.96
C HIS A 102 10.42 -23.82 5.14
N GLY A 103 10.21 -23.29 6.36
CA GLY A 103 10.87 -23.82 7.57
C GLY A 103 12.33 -23.39 7.72
N GLN A 104 12.84 -22.48 6.90
CA GLN A 104 14.17 -21.89 7.09
C GLN A 104 14.12 -20.90 8.25
N LYS A 105 14.86 -21.18 9.31
CA LYS A 105 14.97 -20.29 10.47
C LYS A 105 15.51 -18.92 10.06
N ASN A 106 14.87 -17.86 10.56
CA ASN A 106 15.25 -16.46 10.31
C ASN A 106 15.10 -15.97 8.86
N MET A 107 14.34 -16.67 8.02
CA MET A 107 13.99 -16.20 6.69
C MET A 107 12.48 -16.08 6.60
N TYR A 108 11.99 -14.88 6.88
CA TYR A 108 10.55 -14.61 6.87
C TYR A 108 10.07 -14.31 5.44
N TYR A 109 8.98 -14.97 5.07
CA TYR A 109 8.34 -14.79 3.78
C TYR A 109 7.35 -13.62 3.80
N GLN A 110 6.52 -13.58 4.84
CA GLN A 110 5.49 -12.55 5.02
C GLN A 110 5.11 -12.42 6.50
N VAL A 111 4.51 -11.28 6.85
CA VAL A 111 3.81 -11.09 8.12
C VAL A 111 2.31 -10.99 7.87
N ASN A 112 1.53 -11.80 8.60
CA ASN A 112 0.08 -11.88 8.43
C ASN A 112 -0.61 -10.96 9.44
N ALA A 113 -1.37 -10.01 8.94
CA ALA A 113 -2.20 -9.06 9.67
C ALA A 113 -3.18 -8.42 8.70
N THR A 114 -4.29 -7.85 9.19
CA THR A 114 -4.99 -6.83 8.39
C THR A 114 -4.10 -5.60 8.28
N TYR A 115 -4.20 -4.86 7.18
CA TYR A 115 -3.36 -3.68 7.01
C TYR A 115 -3.68 -2.60 8.04
N TYR A 116 -4.97 -2.45 8.39
CA TYR A 116 -5.40 -1.54 9.43
C TYR A 116 -4.79 -1.86 10.81
N SER A 117 -4.78 -3.15 11.21
CA SER A 117 -4.11 -3.56 12.45
C SER A 117 -2.58 -3.42 12.36
N ALA A 118 -1.98 -3.69 11.20
CA ALA A 118 -0.55 -3.48 10.98
C ALA A 118 -0.14 -2.01 11.17
N LEU A 119 -1.04 -1.07 10.86
CA LEU A 119 -0.87 0.37 11.11
C LEU A 119 -1.25 0.81 12.53
N GLY A 120 -1.54 -0.14 13.45
CA GLY A 120 -1.90 0.14 14.84
C GLY A 120 -3.35 0.56 15.04
N GLU A 121 -4.23 0.26 14.09
CA GLU A 121 -5.65 0.64 14.10
C GLU A 121 -5.84 2.17 14.18
N ASP A 122 -4.90 2.89 13.58
CA ASP A 122 -4.87 4.35 13.53
C ASP A 122 -5.51 4.84 12.22
N ASP A 123 -6.60 5.59 12.36
CA ASP A 123 -7.37 6.11 11.22
C ASP A 123 -6.54 7.07 10.35
N ALA A 124 -5.71 7.91 10.96
CA ALA A 124 -4.88 8.87 10.23
C ALA A 124 -3.80 8.16 9.41
N LYS A 125 -3.13 7.15 10.00
CA LYS A 125 -2.18 6.30 9.27
C LYS A 125 -2.84 5.54 8.14
N MET A 126 -4.04 4.98 8.36
CA MET A 126 -4.76 4.24 7.32
C MET A 126 -5.16 5.15 6.15
N LEU A 127 -5.65 6.35 6.44
CA LEU A 127 -6.01 7.32 5.40
C LEU A 127 -4.80 7.80 4.61
N LEU A 128 -3.68 8.08 5.28
CA LEU A 128 -2.45 8.46 4.59
C LEU A 128 -1.90 7.30 3.76
N ALA A 129 -1.89 6.06 4.29
CA ALA A 129 -1.48 4.88 3.53
C ALA A 129 -2.32 4.71 2.26
N ARG A 130 -3.65 4.90 2.36
CA ARG A 130 -4.54 4.85 1.20
C ARG A 130 -4.24 5.98 0.22
N ALA A 131 -4.06 7.20 0.68
CA ALA A 131 -3.72 8.33 -0.18
C ALA A 131 -2.40 8.07 -0.93
N LEU A 132 -1.36 7.61 -0.23
CA LEU A 132 -0.08 7.23 -0.84
C LEU A 132 -0.27 6.13 -1.90
N GLN A 133 -0.99 5.04 -1.59
CA GLN A 133 -1.28 3.98 -2.56
C GLN A 133 -1.93 4.52 -3.83
N LEU A 134 -2.92 5.41 -3.70
CA LEU A 134 -3.67 5.95 -4.83
C LEU A 134 -2.83 6.89 -5.71
N PHE A 135 -1.79 7.50 -5.15
CA PHE A 135 -0.88 8.37 -5.89
C PHE A 135 0.39 7.66 -6.37
N MET A 136 0.67 6.44 -5.92
CA MET A 136 1.75 5.63 -6.50
C MET A 136 1.49 5.32 -7.98
N PRO A 137 2.55 5.22 -8.80
CA PRO A 137 2.41 4.71 -10.16
C PRO A 137 1.77 3.32 -10.17
N GLY A 138 0.79 3.09 -11.04
CA GLY A 138 0.13 1.80 -11.16
C GLY A 138 -1.40 1.85 -11.02
N LYS A 139 -2.01 0.66 -11.03
CA LYS A 139 -3.45 0.47 -10.83
C LYS A 139 -3.70 -0.01 -9.41
N PRO A 140 -4.42 0.77 -8.57
CA PRO A 140 -4.71 0.37 -7.21
C PRO A 140 -5.71 -0.80 -7.18
N GLN A 141 -5.34 -1.86 -6.46
CA GLN A 141 -6.21 -2.96 -6.05
C GLN A 141 -6.57 -2.76 -4.59
N ILE A 142 -7.85 -2.87 -4.26
CA ILE A 142 -8.35 -2.61 -2.92
C ILE A 142 -8.83 -3.92 -2.29
N TRP A 143 -8.19 -4.30 -1.19
CA TRP A 143 -8.66 -5.40 -0.36
C TRP A 143 -9.82 -4.93 0.52
N TYR A 144 -10.91 -5.69 0.54
CA TYR A 144 -12.14 -5.26 1.22
C TYR A 144 -11.97 -5.04 2.72
N LEU A 145 -11.17 -5.88 3.41
CA LEU A 145 -10.92 -5.68 4.84
C LEU A 145 -10.21 -4.37 5.13
N ASP A 146 -9.26 -3.95 4.28
CA ASP A 146 -8.58 -2.68 4.44
C ASP A 146 -9.55 -1.50 4.22
N LEU A 147 -10.43 -1.63 3.22
CA LEU A 147 -11.45 -0.62 2.94
C LEU A 147 -12.38 -0.42 4.13
N PHE A 148 -12.86 -1.52 4.73
CA PHE A 148 -13.75 -1.48 5.88
C PHE A 148 -13.04 -1.31 7.24
N ALA A 149 -11.73 -1.00 7.24
CA ALA A 149 -10.91 -0.89 8.44
C ALA A 149 -11.06 -2.12 9.36
N GLY A 150 -10.99 -3.30 8.75
CA GLY A 150 -11.10 -4.58 9.44
C GLY A 150 -9.88 -4.85 10.30
N LYS A 151 -10.13 -5.40 11.50
CA LYS A 151 -9.10 -5.73 12.47
C LYS A 151 -8.67 -7.18 12.35
N ASN A 152 -7.51 -7.51 12.93
CA ASN A 152 -7.02 -8.87 13.05
C ASN A 152 -8.06 -9.80 13.69
N ASP A 153 -8.38 -10.92 13.04
CA ASP A 153 -9.30 -11.94 13.56
C ASP A 153 -8.54 -13.11 14.21
N HIS A 154 -8.12 -12.90 15.45
CA HIS A 154 -7.43 -13.94 16.21
C HIS A 154 -8.30 -15.17 16.51
N GLU A 155 -9.62 -15.00 16.58
CA GLU A 155 -10.54 -16.12 16.80
C GLU A 155 -10.64 -17.02 15.55
N ALA A 156 -10.60 -16.43 14.35
CA ALA A 156 -10.51 -17.21 13.12
C ALA A 156 -9.23 -18.05 13.07
N VAL A 157 -8.09 -17.46 13.47
CA VAL A 157 -6.80 -18.18 13.55
C VAL A 157 -6.88 -19.34 14.52
N LYS A 158 -7.45 -19.17 15.72
CA LYS A 158 -7.64 -20.22 16.71
C LYS A 158 -8.53 -21.36 16.17
N ARG A 159 -9.63 -21.03 15.51
CA ARG A 159 -10.54 -22.00 14.90
C ARG A 159 -9.86 -22.82 13.80
N ALA A 160 -9.02 -22.19 12.99
CA ALA A 160 -8.31 -22.84 11.90
C ALA A 160 -7.18 -23.77 12.38
N GLY A 161 -6.64 -23.55 13.58
CA GLY A 161 -5.59 -24.37 14.17
C GLY A 161 -4.23 -24.21 13.51
N ALA A 162 -3.43 -25.27 13.50
CA ALA A 162 -2.07 -25.24 12.98
C ALA A 162 -2.05 -24.83 11.48
N GLY A 163 -1.25 -23.82 11.15
CA GLY A 163 -1.15 -23.27 9.78
C GLY A 163 -2.22 -22.24 9.40
N GLY A 164 -3.18 -21.95 10.29
CA GLY A 164 -4.30 -21.05 10.05
C GLY A 164 -3.99 -19.56 10.19
N HIS A 165 -2.73 -19.15 10.27
CA HIS A 165 -2.33 -17.74 10.50
C HIS A 165 -2.83 -16.78 9.42
N LYS A 166 -3.09 -17.23 8.19
CA LYS A 166 -3.69 -16.41 7.13
C LYS A 166 -5.15 -16.03 7.40
N GLU A 167 -5.85 -16.76 8.26
CA GLU A 167 -7.25 -16.46 8.59
C GLU A 167 -7.41 -15.13 9.35
N ILE A 168 -6.30 -14.58 9.85
CA ILE A 168 -6.27 -13.30 10.58
C ILE A 168 -6.80 -12.12 9.74
N ASN A 169 -6.63 -12.17 8.41
CA ASN A 169 -7.05 -11.12 7.48
C ASN A 169 -8.02 -11.61 6.39
N ARG A 170 -8.80 -12.65 6.70
CA ARG A 170 -9.77 -13.27 5.78
C ARG A 170 -11.20 -13.31 6.33
N THR A 171 -11.50 -12.48 7.30
CA THR A 171 -12.86 -12.40 7.89
C THR A 171 -13.90 -12.13 6.81
N ASN A 172 -14.91 -12.99 6.72
CA ASN A 172 -16.07 -12.73 5.89
C ASN A 172 -17.00 -11.73 6.60
N LEU A 173 -17.25 -10.61 5.95
CA LEU A 173 -18.16 -9.60 6.48
C LEU A 173 -19.60 -9.90 6.04
N THR A 174 -20.55 -9.80 6.98
CA THR A 174 -21.96 -9.80 6.64
C THR A 174 -22.39 -8.43 6.08
N THR A 175 -23.55 -8.37 5.45
CA THR A 175 -24.10 -7.11 4.93
C THR A 175 -24.25 -6.08 6.05
N GLU A 176 -24.75 -6.51 7.21
CA GLU A 176 -24.95 -5.65 8.39
C GLU A 176 -23.61 -5.10 8.92
N GLN A 177 -22.58 -5.93 8.93
CA GLN A 177 -21.22 -5.50 9.32
C GLN A 177 -20.65 -4.47 8.32
N MET A 178 -20.87 -4.67 7.03
CA MET A 178 -20.47 -3.69 6.00
C MET A 178 -21.22 -2.38 6.14
N GLU A 179 -22.54 -2.42 6.34
CA GLU A 179 -23.38 -1.23 6.55
C GLU A 179 -22.94 -0.45 7.79
N GLU A 180 -22.60 -1.15 8.87
CA GLU A 180 -22.08 -0.50 10.08
C GLU A 180 -20.67 0.10 9.85
N ALA A 181 -19.81 -0.61 9.13
CA ALA A 181 -18.47 -0.11 8.79
C ALA A 181 -18.53 1.15 7.91
N LEU A 182 -19.50 1.25 6.99
CA LEU A 182 -19.68 2.44 6.14
C LEU A 182 -19.98 3.73 6.95
N LYS A 183 -20.44 3.61 8.19
CA LYS A 183 -20.66 4.76 9.09
C LYS A 183 -19.38 5.29 9.71
N LYS A 184 -18.28 4.53 9.67
CA LYS A 184 -16.99 4.95 10.22
C LYS A 184 -16.37 6.06 9.36
N PRO A 185 -15.89 7.17 9.96
CA PRO A 185 -15.28 8.26 9.21
C PRO A 185 -14.11 7.81 8.32
N VAL A 186 -13.26 6.90 8.82
CA VAL A 186 -12.12 6.35 8.05
C VAL A 186 -12.57 5.60 6.80
N VAL A 187 -13.68 4.87 6.85
CA VAL A 187 -14.24 4.15 5.71
C VAL A 187 -14.86 5.12 4.70
N ALA A 188 -15.67 6.06 5.18
CA ALA A 188 -16.28 7.09 4.34
C ALA A 188 -15.21 7.90 3.60
N ARG A 189 -14.15 8.31 4.30
CA ARG A 189 -13.05 9.07 3.71
C ARG A 189 -12.26 8.25 2.70
N GLN A 190 -12.00 6.97 2.94
CA GLN A 190 -11.39 6.10 1.93
C GLN A 190 -12.22 6.03 0.65
N LEU A 191 -13.55 5.91 0.76
CA LEU A 191 -14.45 5.89 -0.41
C LEU A 191 -14.41 7.22 -1.19
N GLU A 192 -14.27 8.36 -0.52
CA GLU A 192 -14.07 9.66 -1.19
C GLU A 192 -12.74 9.68 -1.96
N LEU A 193 -11.64 9.20 -1.36
CA LEU A 193 -10.35 9.09 -2.01
C LEU A 193 -10.39 8.18 -3.25
N LEU A 194 -11.06 7.03 -3.15
CA LEU A 194 -11.25 6.10 -4.27
C LEU A 194 -12.08 6.72 -5.40
N ARG A 195 -13.16 7.43 -5.05
CA ARG A 195 -13.97 8.16 -6.04
C ARG A 195 -13.13 9.21 -6.75
N PHE A 196 -12.36 10.00 -6.01
CA PHE A 196 -11.44 10.99 -6.58
C PHE A 196 -10.48 10.33 -7.57
N ARG A 197 -9.78 9.26 -7.15
CA ARG A 197 -8.82 8.53 -8.00
C ARG A 197 -9.47 8.00 -9.29
N SER A 198 -10.73 7.60 -9.23
CA SER A 198 -11.47 7.02 -10.36
C SER A 198 -12.06 8.06 -11.30
N THR A 199 -12.23 9.32 -10.87
CA THR A 199 -12.92 10.35 -11.64
C THR A 199 -12.04 11.51 -12.07
N CYS A 200 -10.87 11.70 -11.44
CA CYS A 200 -9.97 12.80 -11.78
C CYS A 200 -9.19 12.47 -13.06
N PRO A 201 -9.28 13.30 -14.12
CA PRO A 201 -8.61 13.04 -15.39
C PRO A 201 -7.07 13.07 -15.33
N ALA A 202 -6.50 13.64 -14.27
CA ALA A 202 -5.07 13.64 -14.07
C ALA A 202 -4.47 12.22 -13.95
N PHE A 203 -5.27 11.19 -13.63
CA PHE A 203 -4.80 9.81 -13.45
C PHE A 203 -4.96 8.92 -14.70
N GLU A 204 -5.02 9.47 -15.86
CA GLU A 204 -5.11 8.71 -17.11
C GLU A 204 -3.80 8.00 -17.46
N LYS A 205 -3.83 7.13 -18.46
CA LYS A 205 -2.73 6.20 -18.77
C LYS A 205 -1.41 6.88 -19.14
N GLU A 206 -1.48 8.01 -19.84
CA GLU A 206 -0.30 8.72 -20.36
C GLU A 206 0.12 9.90 -19.47
N SER A 207 -0.32 9.90 -18.21
CA SER A 207 -0.03 10.99 -17.27
C SER A 207 1.45 11.09 -16.95
N ARG A 208 1.91 12.32 -16.81
CA ARG A 208 3.22 12.62 -16.22
C ARG A 208 3.12 12.53 -14.71
N ILE A 209 4.06 11.84 -14.10
CA ILE A 209 4.12 11.67 -12.64
C ILE A 209 5.42 12.27 -12.14
N MET A 210 5.33 13.11 -11.12
CA MET A 210 6.48 13.72 -10.45
C MET A 210 6.41 13.38 -8.95
N ILE A 211 7.55 13.00 -8.39
CA ILE A 211 7.70 12.60 -7.00
C ILE A 211 8.75 13.50 -6.35
N ASN A 212 8.47 14.01 -5.15
CA ASN A 212 9.44 14.70 -4.33
C ASN A 212 9.38 14.15 -2.90
N SER A 213 10.54 13.95 -2.29
CA SER A 213 10.66 13.54 -0.89
C SER A 213 11.77 14.35 -0.21
N ASP A 214 11.44 14.90 0.96
CA ASP A 214 12.40 15.58 1.81
C ASP A 214 12.13 15.18 3.28
N GLY A 215 12.86 14.14 3.71
CA GLY A 215 12.67 13.53 5.02
C GLY A 215 11.24 13.01 5.22
N ASN A 216 10.50 13.65 6.12
CA ASN A 216 9.11 13.27 6.42
C ASN A 216 8.06 13.89 5.49
N LYS A 217 8.45 14.75 4.57
CA LYS A 217 7.53 15.36 3.59
C LYS A 217 7.60 14.63 2.27
N MET A 218 6.43 14.29 1.73
CA MET A 218 6.30 13.71 0.40
C MET A 218 5.31 14.49 -0.45
N GLU A 219 5.62 14.62 -1.73
CA GLU A 219 4.71 15.19 -2.71
C GLU A 219 4.66 14.29 -3.95
N PHE A 220 3.45 13.97 -4.39
CA PHE A 220 3.17 13.33 -5.67
C PHE A 220 2.34 14.27 -6.52
N THR A 221 2.71 14.41 -7.79
CA THR A 221 1.94 15.21 -8.76
C THR A 221 1.69 14.37 -10.00
N TRP A 222 0.43 14.25 -10.37
CA TRP A 222 -0.01 13.64 -11.63
C TRP A 222 -0.56 14.73 -12.54
N GLU A 223 -0.17 14.70 -13.81
CA GLU A 223 -0.58 15.69 -14.83
C GLU A 223 -1.01 15.00 -16.10
N ASN A 224 -2.18 15.38 -16.63
CA ASN A 224 -2.69 14.91 -17.90
C ASN A 224 -3.65 15.95 -18.50
N ASP A 225 -3.44 16.33 -19.77
CA ASP A 225 -4.31 17.23 -20.52
C ASP A 225 -4.71 18.52 -19.79
N GLY A 226 -3.76 19.09 -19.04
CA GLY A 226 -3.97 20.31 -18.25
C GLY A 226 -4.63 20.09 -16.89
N TYR A 227 -5.07 18.88 -16.58
CA TYR A 227 -5.49 18.50 -15.23
C TYR A 227 -4.28 18.14 -14.38
N GLN A 228 -4.30 18.54 -13.12
CA GLN A 228 -3.27 18.17 -12.14
C GLN A 228 -3.93 17.64 -10.87
N ALA A 229 -3.46 16.50 -10.37
CA ALA A 229 -3.76 15.99 -9.03
C ALA A 229 -2.47 16.00 -8.21
N LYS A 230 -2.50 16.60 -7.04
CA LYS A 230 -1.34 16.73 -6.18
C LYS A 230 -1.66 16.24 -4.76
N LEU A 231 -0.81 15.35 -4.24
CA LEU A 231 -0.79 14.92 -2.85
C LEU A 231 0.42 15.54 -2.16
N LYS A 232 0.19 16.23 -1.04
CA LYS A 232 1.23 16.61 -0.08
C LYS A 232 0.97 15.88 1.23
N ALA A 233 1.98 15.20 1.74
CA ALA A 233 1.88 14.36 2.93
C ALA A 233 2.99 14.64 3.93
N ASP A 234 2.67 14.50 5.21
CA ASP A 234 3.61 14.50 6.31
C ASP A 234 3.58 13.14 7.01
N LEU A 235 4.67 12.40 6.89
CA LEU A 235 4.81 11.04 7.43
C LEU A 235 4.92 10.99 8.96
N LYS A 236 5.14 12.13 9.63
CA LYS A 236 5.23 12.21 11.10
C LYS A 236 3.91 12.58 11.75
N THR A 237 3.16 13.51 11.15
CA THR A 237 1.85 13.93 11.65
C THR A 237 0.70 13.12 11.06
N PHE A 238 0.97 12.37 9.97
CA PHE A 238 0.01 11.64 9.15
C PHE A 238 -1.04 12.53 8.48
N GLU A 239 -0.81 13.83 8.47
CA GLU A 239 -1.63 14.80 7.76
C GLU A 239 -1.30 14.79 6.27
N PHE A 240 -2.31 14.99 5.45
CA PHE A 240 -2.14 15.16 4.02
C PHE A 240 -3.18 16.09 3.42
N VAL A 241 -2.84 16.66 2.28
CA VAL A 241 -3.73 17.49 1.48
C VAL A 241 -3.68 16.99 0.04
N ILE A 242 -4.86 16.83 -0.56
CA ILE A 242 -5.01 16.55 -1.99
C ILE A 242 -5.63 17.76 -2.65
N THR A 243 -5.03 18.21 -3.74
CA THR A 243 -5.58 19.27 -4.59
C THR A 243 -5.77 18.76 -6.01
N GLU A 244 -6.83 19.20 -6.65
CA GLU A 244 -7.08 19.03 -8.07
C GLU A 244 -7.10 20.41 -8.73
N THR A 245 -6.38 20.56 -9.83
CA THR A 245 -6.40 21.78 -10.65
C THR A 245 -6.89 21.41 -12.05
N ALA A 246 -7.90 22.11 -12.52
CA ALA A 246 -8.46 21.97 -13.87
C ALA A 246 -7.68 22.81 -14.89
N PRO A 247 -7.85 22.56 -16.23
CA PRO A 247 -7.14 23.30 -17.28
C PRO A 247 -7.39 24.80 -17.29
N ASP A 248 -8.50 25.26 -16.73
CA ASP A 248 -8.82 26.70 -16.57
C ASP A 248 -8.16 27.35 -15.34
N GLY A 249 -7.34 26.60 -14.59
CA GLY A 249 -6.63 27.03 -13.39
C GLY A 249 -7.46 26.99 -12.11
N GLN A 250 -8.72 26.56 -12.17
CA GLN A 250 -9.51 26.38 -10.95
C GLN A 250 -8.94 25.22 -10.12
N THR A 251 -8.73 25.46 -8.83
CA THR A 251 -8.19 24.46 -7.89
C THR A 251 -9.20 24.18 -6.79
N ARG A 252 -9.41 22.91 -6.49
CA ARG A 252 -10.18 22.47 -5.32
C ARG A 252 -9.33 21.59 -4.43
N THR A 253 -9.64 21.61 -3.14
CA THR A 253 -9.05 20.73 -2.12
C THR A 253 -10.06 19.66 -1.74
N LEU A 254 -9.57 18.44 -1.57
CA LEU A 254 -10.35 17.27 -1.19
C LEU A 254 -10.42 17.13 0.33
#